data_79292eff103cf431023b0049549ee267
#
_entry.id   79292eff103cf431023b0049549ee267
#
_cell.length_a   1.000
_cell.length_b   1.000
_cell.length_c   1.000
_cell.angle_alpha   90.00
_cell.angle_beta   90.00
_cell.angle_gamma   90.00
#
_symmetry.space_group_name_H-M   'P 1'
#
loop_
_entity.id
_entity.type
_entity.pdbx_description
1 polymer ?
#
loop_
_entity_poly.entity_id
_entity_poly.type
_entity_poly.pdbx_seq_one_letter_code
_entity_poly.pdbx_strand_id
1 'polypeptide(L)'
;MPKDFKLFPQRGETLGEVLANAVEDLSTRGFSTACLINGDCPSVPRSILESAVESLSRPADCMVLGTLDRGGYYLIGLKEGHRDFFERVSSTTANIVSHITARAAAIGLRVEKLPPWFEVKDARGLNRLCKELLGTDGRIRSNPAPYTSKYLAKMVETYGVEQLSPDLARGRS
;
A
#
# COMPACT_ATOMS: atom_id res chain seq x y z
N MET A 1 -16.07 3.89 10.57
CA MET A 1 -15.04 4.55 9.76
C MET A 1 -14.65 5.85 10.47
N PRO A 2 -13.36 6.25 10.50
CA PRO A 2 -12.97 7.54 11.07
C PRO A 2 -13.71 8.68 10.37
N LYS A 3 -14.03 9.76 11.13
CA LYS A 3 -14.85 10.88 10.62
C LYS A 3 -14.18 11.66 9.48
N ASP A 4 -12.85 11.54 9.37
CA ASP A 4 -12.04 12.26 8.39
C ASP A 4 -11.90 11.52 7.05
N PHE A 5 -12.44 10.29 6.95
CA PHE A 5 -12.44 9.53 5.72
C PHE A 5 -13.63 9.92 4.85
N LYS A 6 -13.34 10.23 3.59
CA LYS A 6 -14.35 10.42 2.55
C LYS A 6 -14.37 9.21 1.63
N LEU A 7 -15.55 8.73 1.29
CA LEU A 7 -15.74 7.66 0.33
C LEU A 7 -15.94 8.27 -1.05
N PHE A 8 -15.18 7.77 -2.01
CA PHE A 8 -15.35 8.06 -3.43
C PHE A 8 -15.58 6.74 -4.18
N PRO A 9 -16.58 6.66 -5.06
CA PRO A 9 -16.76 5.48 -5.89
C PRO A 9 -15.58 5.39 -6.87
N GLN A 10 -15.00 4.20 -7.00
CA GLN A 10 -14.01 3.94 -8.05
C GLN A 10 -14.69 4.01 -9.42
N ARG A 11 -14.01 4.62 -10.38
CA ARG A 11 -14.46 4.76 -11.77
C ARG A 11 -13.39 4.20 -12.71
N GLY A 12 -13.79 3.41 -13.69
CA GLY A 12 -12.91 2.80 -14.69
C GLY A 12 -13.09 1.28 -14.75
N GLU A 13 -12.79 0.71 -15.91
CA GLU A 13 -12.89 -0.74 -16.18
C GLU A 13 -11.53 -1.43 -16.03
N THR A 14 -10.43 -0.70 -16.18
CA THR A 14 -9.05 -1.18 -16.03
C THR A 14 -8.40 -0.57 -14.80
N LEU A 15 -7.37 -1.25 -14.27
CA LEU A 15 -6.58 -0.71 -13.15
C LEU A 15 -6.00 0.68 -13.49
N GLY A 16 -5.50 0.86 -14.72
CA GLY A 16 -4.96 2.15 -15.16
C GLY A 16 -6.01 3.26 -15.10
N GLU A 17 -7.22 3.01 -15.59
CA GLU A 17 -8.33 3.97 -15.52
C GLU A 17 -8.73 4.29 -14.08
N VAL A 18 -8.81 3.28 -13.22
CA VAL A 18 -9.14 3.47 -11.80
C VAL A 18 -8.12 4.39 -11.12
N LEU A 19 -6.82 4.17 -11.36
CA LEU A 19 -5.76 4.99 -10.79
C LEU A 19 -5.75 6.41 -11.37
N ALA A 20 -5.89 6.55 -12.69
CA ALA A 20 -5.97 7.85 -13.37
C ALA A 20 -7.15 8.68 -12.86
N ASN A 21 -8.33 8.06 -12.77
CA ASN A 21 -9.54 8.72 -12.27
C ASN A 21 -9.44 9.10 -10.78
N ALA A 22 -8.76 8.29 -9.97
CA ALA A 22 -8.52 8.62 -8.56
C ALA A 22 -7.63 9.87 -8.41
N VAL A 23 -6.57 9.98 -9.22
CA VAL A 23 -5.72 11.19 -9.25
C VAL A 23 -6.51 12.40 -9.72
N GLU A 24 -7.30 12.28 -10.79
CA GLU A 24 -8.14 13.35 -11.30
C GLU A 24 -9.19 13.82 -10.28
N ASP A 25 -9.86 12.87 -9.59
CA ASP A 25 -10.85 13.18 -8.56
C ASP A 25 -10.24 13.95 -7.37
N LEU A 26 -8.99 13.72 -7.05
CA LEU A 26 -8.27 14.49 -6.03
C LEU A 26 -7.83 15.86 -6.55
N SER A 27 -7.28 15.94 -7.76
CA SER A 27 -6.87 17.21 -8.38
C SER A 27 -8.04 18.17 -8.53
N THR A 28 -9.20 17.72 -9.00
CA THR A 28 -10.41 18.56 -9.12
C THR A 28 -10.94 19.07 -7.79
N ARG A 29 -10.51 18.49 -6.67
CA ARG A 29 -10.79 18.95 -5.30
C ARG A 29 -9.71 19.85 -4.72
N GLY A 30 -8.72 20.23 -5.52
CA GLY A 30 -7.64 21.13 -5.13
C GLY A 30 -6.45 20.48 -4.45
N PHE A 31 -6.33 19.15 -4.50
CA PHE A 31 -5.12 18.46 -4.02
C PHE A 31 -4.06 18.47 -5.13
N SER A 32 -2.92 19.10 -4.87
CA SER A 32 -1.77 19.13 -5.79
C SER A 32 -0.92 17.87 -5.78
N THR A 33 -1.15 16.98 -4.84
CA THR A 33 -0.43 15.70 -4.70
C THR A 33 -1.40 14.59 -4.30
N ALA A 34 -1.13 13.36 -4.73
CA ALA A 34 -1.89 12.18 -4.37
C ALA A 34 -0.97 11.00 -4.03
N CYS A 35 -1.29 10.28 -2.96
CA CYS A 35 -0.73 8.97 -2.67
C CYS A 35 -1.81 7.90 -2.80
N LEU A 36 -1.66 7.02 -3.79
CA LEU A 36 -2.53 5.86 -4.00
C LEU A 36 -1.92 4.67 -3.27
N ILE A 37 -2.65 4.12 -2.29
CA ILE A 37 -2.16 3.06 -1.40
C ILE A 37 -3.07 1.85 -1.51
N ASN A 38 -2.46 0.66 -1.65
CA ASN A 38 -3.21 -0.60 -1.66
C ASN A 38 -3.71 -0.95 -0.26
N GLY A 39 -4.99 -1.36 -0.17
CA GLY A 39 -5.61 -1.75 1.10
C GLY A 39 -5.14 -3.09 1.68
N ASP A 40 -4.41 -3.88 0.91
CA ASP A 40 -3.88 -5.19 1.30
C ASP A 40 -2.49 -5.15 1.96
N CYS A 41 -2.00 -3.95 2.30
CA CYS A 41 -0.72 -3.72 2.98
C CYS A 41 -0.94 -3.01 4.34
N PRO A 42 -1.67 -3.61 5.29
CA PRO A 42 -2.16 -2.91 6.49
C PRO A 42 -1.07 -2.52 7.48
N SER A 43 0.13 -3.10 7.38
CA SER A 43 1.24 -2.86 8.31
C SER A 43 2.33 -1.95 7.77
N VAL A 44 2.11 -1.25 6.65
CA VAL A 44 3.08 -0.26 6.16
C VAL A 44 3.38 0.76 7.27
N PRO A 45 4.65 0.92 7.68
CA PRO A 45 5.02 1.83 8.75
C PRO A 45 4.66 3.28 8.42
N ARG A 46 4.20 3.99 9.43
CA ARG A 46 3.86 5.42 9.31
C ARG A 46 5.03 6.24 8.78
N SER A 47 6.27 5.93 9.20
CA SER A 47 7.48 6.61 8.73
C SER A 47 7.69 6.50 7.21
N ILE A 48 7.30 5.40 6.60
CA ILE A 48 7.34 5.23 5.13
C ILE A 48 6.32 6.16 4.46
N LEU A 49 5.10 6.27 5.02
CA LEU A 49 4.08 7.18 4.50
C LEU A 49 4.50 8.64 4.67
N GLU A 50 5.10 9.00 5.81
CA GLU A 50 5.65 10.33 6.07
C GLU A 50 6.78 10.68 5.08
N SER A 51 7.67 9.72 4.78
CA SER A 51 8.71 9.91 3.76
C SER A 51 8.13 10.15 2.36
N ALA A 52 7.04 9.45 2.01
CA ALA A 52 6.35 9.70 0.74
C ALA A 52 5.79 11.12 0.66
N VAL A 53 5.10 11.57 1.71
CA VAL A 53 4.54 12.92 1.80
C VAL A 53 5.65 13.98 1.76
N GLU A 54 6.74 13.77 2.49
CA GLU A 54 7.88 14.68 2.49
C GLU A 54 8.47 14.82 1.09
N SER A 55 8.70 13.71 0.38
CA SER A 55 9.24 13.73 -0.98
C SER A 55 8.34 14.50 -1.95
N LEU A 56 7.03 14.28 -1.87
CA LEU A 56 6.05 14.98 -2.72
C LEU A 56 5.89 16.46 -2.36
N SER A 57 6.20 16.85 -1.13
CA SER A 57 6.13 18.25 -0.67
C SER A 57 7.30 19.10 -1.16
N ARG A 58 8.40 18.50 -1.64
CA ARG A 58 9.56 19.24 -2.17
C ARG A 58 9.19 19.95 -3.47
N PRO A 59 9.81 21.10 -3.79
CA PRO A 59 9.53 21.85 -5.03
C PRO A 59 9.81 21.04 -6.30
N ALA A 60 10.88 20.24 -6.29
CA ALA A 60 11.25 19.40 -7.42
C ALA A 60 10.16 18.37 -7.73
N ASP A 61 9.88 18.21 -9.03
CA ASP A 61 8.90 17.21 -9.48
C ASP A 61 9.46 15.80 -9.35
N CYS A 62 8.65 14.91 -8.80
CA CYS A 62 9.02 13.52 -8.62
C CYS A 62 7.79 12.62 -8.51
N MET A 63 7.99 11.36 -8.80
CA MET A 63 7.10 10.26 -8.43
C MET A 63 7.68 9.51 -7.23
N VAL A 64 6.83 9.08 -6.31
CA VAL A 64 7.21 8.20 -5.19
C VAL A 64 6.64 6.81 -5.44
N LEU A 65 7.46 5.78 -5.27
CA LEU A 65 7.09 4.40 -5.57
C LEU A 65 7.50 3.45 -4.45
N GLY A 66 6.50 2.84 -3.81
CA GLY A 66 6.67 1.73 -2.87
C GLY A 66 6.34 0.41 -3.55
N THR A 67 7.33 -0.47 -3.69
CA THR A 67 7.18 -1.77 -4.36
C THR A 67 6.92 -2.90 -3.37
N LEU A 68 6.28 -3.97 -3.84
CA LEU A 68 6.12 -5.21 -3.10
C LEU A 68 7.30 -6.15 -3.32
N ASP A 69 7.65 -6.92 -2.32
CA ASP A 69 8.75 -7.90 -2.37
C ASP A 69 8.48 -9.06 -3.38
N ARG A 70 7.23 -9.30 -3.74
CA ARG A 70 6.78 -10.31 -4.71
C ARG A 70 6.35 -9.73 -6.06
N GLY A 71 6.67 -8.46 -6.32
CA GLY A 71 6.25 -7.73 -7.52
C GLY A 71 4.97 -6.93 -7.32
N GLY A 72 4.81 -5.85 -8.09
CA GLY A 72 3.73 -4.88 -7.91
C GLY A 72 4.11 -3.73 -6.98
N TYR A 73 3.12 -2.97 -6.53
CA TYR A 73 3.31 -1.79 -5.69
C TYR A 73 2.35 -1.81 -4.50
N TYR A 74 2.72 -1.13 -3.43
CA TYR A 74 1.83 -0.81 -2.32
C TYR A 74 1.50 0.68 -2.23
N LEU A 75 2.35 1.55 -2.82
CA LEU A 75 2.15 2.99 -2.87
C LEU A 75 2.67 3.58 -4.18
N ILE A 76 1.85 4.44 -4.79
CA ILE A 76 2.25 5.33 -5.88
C ILE A 76 1.89 6.74 -5.47
N GLY A 77 2.89 7.62 -5.35
CA GLY A 77 2.72 9.04 -5.06
C GLY A 77 3.04 9.88 -6.29
N LEU A 78 2.15 10.81 -6.63
CA LEU A 78 2.25 11.69 -7.79
C LEU A 78 1.87 13.12 -7.44
N LYS A 79 2.44 14.08 -8.17
CA LYS A 79 1.96 15.45 -8.23
C LYS A 79 0.89 15.60 -9.30
N GLU A 80 0.19 16.71 -9.26
CA GLU A 80 -0.77 17.10 -10.29
C GLU A 80 -0.13 17.10 -11.69
N GLY A 81 -0.91 16.73 -12.72
CA GLY A 81 -0.45 16.70 -14.11
C GLY A 81 0.07 15.34 -14.59
N HIS A 82 0.21 14.35 -13.71
CA HIS A 82 0.79 13.07 -14.08
C HIS A 82 -0.23 11.92 -14.22
N ARG A 83 -1.52 12.22 -14.47
CA ARG A 83 -2.54 11.17 -14.68
C ARG A 83 -2.20 10.21 -15.84
N ASP A 84 -1.52 10.71 -16.86
CA ASP A 84 -1.16 9.98 -18.08
C ASP A 84 -0.21 8.79 -17.81
N PHE A 85 0.41 8.74 -16.63
CA PHE A 85 1.21 7.59 -16.21
C PHE A 85 0.44 6.27 -16.23
N PHE A 86 -0.86 6.35 -16.03
CA PHE A 86 -1.73 5.18 -15.94
C PHE A 86 -2.39 4.81 -17.26
N GLU A 87 -2.20 5.60 -18.31
CA GLU A 87 -2.71 5.26 -19.64
C GLU A 87 -2.09 3.97 -20.17
N ARG A 88 -2.92 3.12 -20.77
CA ARG A 88 -2.53 1.82 -21.34
C ARG A 88 -1.89 0.85 -20.34
N VAL A 89 -2.11 1.06 -19.04
CA VAL A 89 -1.74 0.05 -18.04
C VAL A 89 -2.70 -1.13 -18.16
N SER A 90 -2.19 -2.27 -18.61
CA SER A 90 -2.95 -3.51 -18.63
C SER A 90 -3.19 -4.02 -17.20
N SER A 91 -4.23 -4.78 -17.02
CA SER A 91 -4.85 -5.17 -15.75
C SER A 91 -4.00 -6.00 -14.75
N THR A 92 -2.72 -6.22 -14.99
CA THR A 92 -1.86 -6.97 -14.07
C THR A 92 -0.94 -6.04 -13.27
N THR A 93 -1.08 -6.04 -11.96
CA THR A 93 -0.24 -5.26 -11.02
C THR A 93 1.27 -5.52 -11.19
N ALA A 94 1.66 -6.71 -11.64
CA ALA A 94 3.07 -7.06 -11.87
C ALA A 94 3.74 -6.18 -12.94
N ASN A 95 3.00 -5.78 -13.98
CA ASN A 95 3.54 -4.98 -15.09
C ASN A 95 3.44 -3.47 -14.84
N ILE A 96 2.63 -3.03 -13.87
CA ILE A 96 2.41 -1.60 -13.63
C ILE A 96 3.67 -0.87 -13.20
N VAL A 97 4.49 -1.46 -12.34
CA VAL A 97 5.75 -0.87 -11.86
C VAL A 97 6.71 -0.60 -13.01
N SER A 98 6.90 -1.59 -13.89
CA SER A 98 7.76 -1.44 -15.06
C SER A 98 7.22 -0.38 -16.02
N HIS A 99 5.90 -0.37 -16.25
CA HIS A 99 5.25 0.59 -17.14
C HIS A 99 5.42 2.03 -16.63
N ILE A 100 5.05 2.31 -15.39
CA ILE A 100 5.14 3.68 -14.84
C ILE A 100 6.60 4.13 -14.70
N THR A 101 7.54 3.23 -14.36
CA THR A 101 8.97 3.56 -14.28
C THR A 101 9.53 3.91 -15.65
N ALA A 102 9.16 3.17 -16.71
CA ALA A 102 9.56 3.47 -18.07
C ALA A 102 9.00 4.82 -18.55
N ARG A 103 7.73 5.14 -18.23
CA ARG A 103 7.14 6.45 -18.55
C ARG A 103 7.82 7.58 -17.81
N ALA A 104 8.12 7.40 -16.51
CA ALA A 104 8.87 8.39 -15.74
C ALA A 104 10.23 8.68 -16.39
N ALA A 105 10.96 7.63 -16.75
CA ALA A 105 12.24 7.79 -17.44
C ALA A 105 12.11 8.52 -18.80
N ALA A 106 11.06 8.24 -19.57
CA ALA A 106 10.83 8.84 -20.88
C ALA A 106 10.62 10.37 -20.82
N ILE A 107 10.08 10.88 -19.71
CA ILE A 107 9.86 12.33 -19.50
C ILE A 107 10.87 12.97 -18.55
N GLY A 108 11.90 12.23 -18.12
CA GLY A 108 12.92 12.72 -17.18
C GLY A 108 12.40 12.93 -15.74
N LEU A 109 11.26 12.34 -15.37
CA LEU A 109 10.71 12.44 -14.03
C LEU A 109 11.48 11.53 -13.07
N ARG A 110 11.95 12.11 -11.96
CA ARG A 110 12.66 11.37 -10.93
C ARG A 110 11.72 10.44 -10.17
N VAL A 111 12.14 9.18 -10.01
CA VAL A 111 11.43 8.19 -9.21
C VAL A 111 12.12 8.00 -7.86
N GLU A 112 11.49 8.41 -6.79
CA GLU A 112 11.93 8.14 -5.41
C GLU A 112 11.36 6.81 -4.94
N LYS A 113 12.24 5.86 -4.63
CA LYS A 113 11.85 4.52 -4.18
C LYS A 113 11.76 4.49 -2.66
N LEU A 114 10.63 4.01 -2.18
CA LEU A 114 10.43 3.66 -0.77
C LEU A 114 10.93 2.24 -0.49
N PRO A 115 11.21 1.89 0.79
CA PRO A 115 11.52 0.52 1.16
C PRO A 115 10.46 -0.46 0.65
N PRO A 116 10.85 -1.65 0.15
CA PRO A 116 9.88 -2.65 -0.28
C PRO A 116 9.05 -3.16 0.91
N TRP A 117 7.80 -3.54 0.65
CA TRP A 117 6.89 -4.06 1.66
C TRP A 117 6.20 -5.34 1.18
N PHE A 118 5.24 -5.85 1.95
CA PHE A 118 4.50 -7.05 1.60
C PHE A 118 2.99 -6.83 1.64
N GLU A 119 2.29 -7.64 0.86
CA GLU A 119 0.83 -7.68 0.78
C GLU A 119 0.26 -8.92 1.49
N VAL A 120 -0.99 -8.83 1.90
CA VAL A 120 -1.74 -9.91 2.55
C VAL A 120 -2.84 -10.40 1.61
N LYS A 121 -2.48 -11.26 0.66
CA LYS A 121 -3.40 -11.89 -0.31
C LYS A 121 -3.55 -13.40 -0.10
N ASP A 122 -2.69 -14.00 0.69
CA ASP A 122 -2.64 -15.45 0.90
C ASP A 122 -2.27 -15.78 2.36
N ALA A 123 -2.28 -17.07 2.69
CA ALA A 123 -1.93 -17.57 4.02
C ALA A 123 -0.49 -17.18 4.42
N ARG A 124 0.44 -17.09 3.46
CA ARG A 124 1.82 -16.67 3.71
C ARG A 124 1.90 -15.21 4.13
N GLY A 125 1.19 -14.33 3.42
CA GLY A 125 1.08 -12.92 3.79
C GLY A 125 0.43 -12.74 5.16
N LEU A 126 -0.64 -13.50 5.44
CA LEU A 126 -1.31 -13.49 6.75
C LEU A 126 -0.38 -13.97 7.87
N ASN A 127 0.35 -15.06 7.67
CA ASN A 127 1.36 -15.55 8.62
C ASN A 127 2.42 -14.49 8.95
N ARG A 128 2.93 -13.80 7.89
CA ARG A 128 3.91 -12.72 8.06
C ARG A 128 3.32 -11.57 8.86
N LEU A 129 2.09 -11.15 8.55
CA LEU A 129 1.39 -10.10 9.29
C LEU A 129 1.19 -10.46 10.76
N CYS A 130 0.76 -11.70 11.04
CA CYS A 130 0.61 -12.19 12.41
C CYS A 130 1.94 -12.16 13.18
N LYS A 131 3.04 -12.61 12.55
CA LYS A 131 4.38 -12.57 13.15
C LYS A 131 4.86 -11.17 13.45
N GLU A 132 4.49 -10.19 12.60
CA GLU A 132 4.87 -8.79 12.78
C GLU A 132 4.07 -8.11 13.89
N LEU A 133 2.75 -8.34 13.92
CA LEU A 133 1.84 -7.62 14.80
C LEU A 133 1.60 -8.30 16.14
N LEU A 134 1.73 -9.64 16.20
CA LEU A 134 1.43 -10.44 17.38
C LEU A 134 2.68 -11.16 17.88
N GLY A 135 2.75 -11.40 19.21
CA GLY A 135 3.70 -12.32 19.81
C GLY A 135 3.29 -13.78 19.58
N THR A 136 4.16 -14.72 19.95
CA THR A 136 3.88 -16.17 19.88
C THR A 136 2.68 -16.61 20.73
N ASP A 137 2.32 -15.80 21.74
CA ASP A 137 1.13 -15.97 22.59
C ASP A 137 -0.15 -15.37 21.98
N GLY A 138 -0.07 -14.79 20.78
CA GLY A 138 -1.19 -14.14 20.09
C GLY A 138 -1.49 -12.72 20.58
N ARG A 139 -0.72 -12.18 21.53
CA ARG A 139 -0.89 -10.81 22.02
C ARG A 139 -0.26 -9.78 21.11
N ILE A 140 -0.80 -8.58 21.11
CA ILE A 140 -0.29 -7.47 20.30
C ILE A 140 1.15 -7.12 20.71
N ARG A 141 2.07 -7.24 19.77
CA ARG A 141 3.51 -6.99 19.96
C ARG A 141 3.93 -5.62 19.48
N SER A 142 3.42 -5.22 18.33
CA SER A 142 3.71 -3.97 17.66
C SER A 142 2.43 -3.33 17.18
N ASN A 143 2.40 -2.00 17.04
CA ASN A 143 1.17 -1.29 16.76
C ASN A 143 1.24 -0.33 15.54
N PRO A 144 1.87 -0.71 14.39
CA PRO A 144 1.79 0.09 13.18
C PRO A 144 0.36 0.09 12.60
N ALA A 145 -0.46 -0.93 12.92
CA ALA A 145 -1.81 -1.13 12.44
C ALA A 145 -2.77 -1.49 13.60
N PRO A 146 -3.16 -0.55 14.47
CA PRO A 146 -3.84 -0.83 15.73
C PRO A 146 -5.18 -1.55 15.57
N TYR A 147 -5.96 -1.22 14.55
CA TYR A 147 -7.24 -1.89 14.29
C TYR A 147 -7.04 -3.32 13.77
N THR A 148 -6.08 -3.51 12.86
CA THR A 148 -5.71 -4.83 12.34
C THR A 148 -5.16 -5.72 13.45
N SER A 149 -4.28 -5.20 14.31
CA SER A 149 -3.73 -5.94 15.45
C SER A 149 -4.81 -6.40 16.41
N LYS A 150 -5.78 -5.54 16.75
CA LYS A 150 -6.92 -5.90 17.60
C LYS A 150 -7.81 -6.95 16.95
N TYR A 151 -8.06 -6.85 15.66
CA TYR A 151 -8.86 -7.82 14.92
C TYR A 151 -8.18 -9.20 14.91
N LEU A 152 -6.89 -9.25 14.58
CA LEU A 152 -6.11 -10.49 14.57
C LEU A 152 -6.03 -11.13 15.96
N ALA A 153 -5.80 -10.33 17.02
CA ALA A 153 -5.81 -10.85 18.39
C ALA A 153 -7.15 -11.50 18.76
N LYS A 154 -8.27 -10.85 18.40
CA LYS A 154 -9.62 -11.43 18.59
C LYS A 154 -9.81 -12.72 17.79
N MET A 155 -9.31 -12.80 16.56
CA MET A 155 -9.36 -14.03 15.76
C MET A 155 -8.56 -15.16 16.42
N VAL A 156 -7.38 -14.86 16.99
CA VAL A 156 -6.58 -15.83 17.75
C VAL A 156 -7.32 -16.33 18.99
N GLU A 157 -7.99 -15.44 19.73
CA GLU A 157 -8.82 -15.80 20.89
C GLU A 157 -9.97 -16.73 20.50
N THR A 158 -10.58 -16.50 19.33
CA THR A 158 -11.76 -17.25 18.87
C THR A 158 -11.41 -18.60 18.24
N TYR A 159 -10.37 -18.66 17.42
CA TYR A 159 -10.06 -19.81 16.57
C TYR A 159 -8.74 -20.51 16.93
N GLY A 160 -7.93 -19.91 17.79
CA GLY A 160 -6.58 -20.38 18.12
C GLY A 160 -5.52 -19.88 17.14
N VAL A 161 -4.30 -19.68 17.65
CA VAL A 161 -3.17 -19.20 16.86
C VAL A 161 -2.78 -20.17 15.74
N GLU A 162 -2.97 -21.49 15.99
CA GLU A 162 -2.61 -22.55 15.04
C GLU A 162 -3.42 -22.48 13.75
N GLN A 163 -4.70 -22.12 13.84
CA GLN A 163 -5.55 -21.97 12.66
C GLN A 163 -5.25 -20.68 11.88
N LEU A 164 -4.96 -19.60 12.57
CA LEU A 164 -4.70 -18.30 11.94
C LEU A 164 -3.28 -18.21 11.38
N SER A 165 -2.30 -18.71 12.12
CA SER A 165 -0.88 -18.60 11.79
C SER A 165 -0.10 -19.83 12.32
N PRO A 166 -0.11 -20.95 11.58
CA PRO A 166 0.57 -22.19 12.01
C PRO A 166 2.06 -21.99 12.31
N ASP A 167 2.73 -21.11 11.59
CA ASP A 167 4.14 -20.82 11.80
C ASP A 167 4.41 -20.03 13.10
N LEU A 168 3.46 -19.19 13.51
CA LEU A 168 3.56 -18.47 14.78
C LEU A 168 3.42 -19.45 15.96
N ALA A 169 2.54 -20.45 15.82
CA ALA A 169 2.33 -21.49 16.81
C ALA A 169 3.57 -22.39 17.02
N ARG A 170 4.30 -22.70 15.94
CA ARG A 170 5.53 -23.53 15.98
C ARG A 170 6.70 -22.85 16.71
N GLY A 171 6.71 -21.55 16.85
CA GLY A 171 7.73 -20.81 17.62
C GLY A 171 7.59 -20.92 19.14
N ARG A 172 6.67 -21.77 19.63
CA ARG A 172 6.46 -22.09 21.06
C ARG A 172 7.32 -23.27 21.58
N SER A 173 8.25 -23.80 20.76
CA SER A 173 9.11 -24.94 21.12
C SER A 173 10.44 -24.46 21.69
#